data_75ae78c7533cd29387f470e366d5a93b
#
_entry.id   75ae78c7533cd29387f470e366d5a93b
#
_cell.length_a   1.000
_cell.length_b   1.000
_cell.length_c   1.000
_cell.angle_alpha   90.00
_cell.angle_beta   90.00
_cell.angle_gamma   90.00
#
_symmetry.space_group_name_H-M   'P 1'
#
loop_
_entity.id
_entity.type
_entity.pdbx_description
1 polymer ?
#
loop_
_entity_poly.entity_id
_entity_poly.type
_entity_poly.pdbx_seq_one_letter_code
_entity_poly.pdbx_strand_id
1 'polypeptide(L)'
;MRDYLKFYINGAWVDPVTPKTLEVINPATEAVAGRIAMGSAADVDKAVAAARAAFDGWSQSSLAERIALFERLIAEYKKRYADMAAAITEEMGAPAALAQKAQAGSGIGHLQAALAVLKNYRFEQPLGTTMVVKEPIGVCGLITPWNWPVNQIACKVAPALAVGCTMV
;
A
#
# COMPACT_ATOMS: atom_id res chain seq x y z
N MET A 1 5.53 -19.58 12.75
CA MET A 1 6.45 -18.48 12.41
C MET A 1 6.21 -18.11 10.95
N ARG A 2 6.02 -16.85 10.64
CA ARG A 2 5.76 -16.33 9.28
C ARG A 2 7.04 -15.78 8.71
N ASP A 3 7.52 -16.31 7.58
CA ASP A 3 8.74 -15.85 6.93
C ASP A 3 8.39 -15.17 5.59
N TYR A 4 8.61 -13.85 5.52
CA TYR A 4 8.44 -13.04 4.31
C TYR A 4 9.80 -12.57 3.81
N LEU A 5 10.50 -13.47 3.12
CA LEU A 5 11.90 -13.28 2.73
C LEU A 5 12.09 -12.81 1.28
N LYS A 6 11.01 -12.40 0.63
CA LYS A 6 11.01 -11.92 -0.75
C LYS A 6 10.34 -10.56 -0.86
N PHE A 7 10.71 -9.79 -1.87
CA PHE A 7 10.03 -8.56 -2.26
C PHE A 7 9.07 -8.82 -3.41
N TYR A 8 7.96 -8.10 -3.45
CA TYR A 8 7.05 -8.12 -4.60
C TYR A 8 7.42 -6.97 -5.54
N ILE A 9 8.11 -7.27 -6.64
CA ILE A 9 8.58 -6.29 -7.60
C ILE A 9 8.17 -6.73 -9.01
N ASN A 10 7.60 -5.81 -9.77
CA ASN A 10 7.18 -6.04 -11.16
C ASN A 10 6.26 -7.27 -11.34
N GLY A 11 5.29 -7.42 -10.43
CA GLY A 11 4.32 -8.51 -10.48
C GLY A 11 4.84 -9.89 -10.03
N ALA A 12 6.04 -9.98 -9.47
CA ALA A 12 6.66 -11.24 -9.04
C ALA A 12 7.30 -11.14 -7.64
N TRP A 13 7.33 -12.27 -6.94
CA TRP A 13 8.10 -12.42 -5.70
C TRP A 13 9.56 -12.73 -6.04
N VAL A 14 10.45 -11.80 -5.72
CA VAL A 14 11.89 -11.87 -6.01
C VAL A 14 12.72 -11.96 -4.73
N ASP A 15 13.84 -12.65 -4.80
CA ASP A 15 14.79 -12.71 -3.70
C ASP A 15 15.56 -11.37 -3.58
N PRO A 16 15.89 -10.93 -2.36
CA PRO A 16 16.74 -9.77 -2.15
C PRO A 16 18.13 -9.96 -2.75
N VAL A 17 18.76 -8.87 -3.20
CA VAL A 17 20.12 -8.90 -3.74
C VAL A 17 21.12 -9.40 -2.70
N THR A 18 20.89 -9.01 -1.44
CA THR A 18 21.71 -9.51 -0.31
C THR A 18 20.76 -10.19 0.69
N PRO A 19 20.98 -11.47 1.03
CA PRO A 19 20.11 -12.22 1.92
C PRO A 19 20.30 -11.78 3.37
N LYS A 20 19.76 -10.61 3.72
CA LYS A 20 19.72 -10.10 5.09
C LYS A 20 18.29 -10.13 5.60
N THR A 21 18.09 -10.54 6.83
CA THR A 21 16.77 -10.64 7.47
C THR A 21 16.71 -9.85 8.76
N LEU A 22 15.48 -9.51 9.16
CA LEU A 22 15.15 -8.94 10.47
C LEU A 22 14.09 -9.80 11.12
N GLU A 23 14.25 -10.13 12.38
CA GLU A 23 13.23 -10.79 13.19
C GLU A 23 12.15 -9.80 13.60
N VAL A 24 10.90 -10.22 13.43
CA VAL A 24 9.73 -9.52 13.95
C VAL A 24 9.40 -10.13 15.30
N ILE A 25 9.52 -9.34 16.34
CA ILE A 25 9.30 -9.79 17.72
C ILE A 25 7.86 -9.46 18.14
N ASN A 26 7.15 -10.44 18.64
CA ASN A 26 5.85 -10.22 19.29
C ASN A 26 6.10 -9.52 20.64
N PRO A 27 5.65 -8.26 20.82
CA PRO A 27 5.99 -7.49 22.02
C PRO A 27 5.27 -7.99 23.30
N ALA A 28 4.23 -8.80 23.15
CA ALA A 28 3.51 -9.36 24.30
C ALA A 28 4.18 -10.63 24.86
N THR A 29 4.86 -11.40 24.01
CA THR A 29 5.49 -12.67 24.40
C THR A 29 7.01 -12.65 24.34
N GLU A 30 7.59 -11.58 23.75
CA GLU A 30 9.00 -11.40 23.46
C GLU A 30 9.60 -12.50 22.55
N ALA A 31 8.74 -13.33 21.96
CA ALA A 31 9.11 -14.38 21.03
C ALA A 31 9.13 -13.90 19.59
N VAL A 32 9.91 -14.57 18.75
CA VAL A 32 9.95 -14.31 17.31
C VAL A 32 8.62 -14.72 16.67
N ALA A 33 7.87 -13.75 16.13
CA ALA A 33 6.64 -13.96 15.37
C ALA A 33 6.93 -14.38 13.93
N GLY A 34 7.99 -13.79 13.33
CA GLY A 34 8.38 -14.08 11.96
C GLY A 34 9.68 -13.40 11.57
N ARG A 35 10.05 -13.52 10.29
CA ARG A 35 11.21 -12.83 9.71
C ARG A 35 10.83 -12.13 8.41
N ILE A 36 11.44 -10.98 8.17
CA ILE A 36 11.30 -10.24 6.92
C ILE A 36 12.65 -10.07 6.23
N ALA A 37 12.62 -9.97 4.91
CA ALA A 37 13.80 -9.57 4.15
C ALA A 37 14.13 -8.09 4.40
N MET A 38 15.41 -7.78 4.48
CA MET A 38 15.93 -6.42 4.51
C MET A 38 16.44 -6.03 3.12
N GLY A 39 15.89 -4.95 2.57
CA GLY A 39 16.31 -4.43 1.28
C GLY A 39 17.65 -3.70 1.34
N SER A 40 18.38 -3.77 0.24
CA SER A 40 19.55 -2.95 -0.05
C SER A 40 19.20 -1.81 -1.00
N ALA A 41 20.11 -0.87 -1.21
CA ALA A 41 19.93 0.18 -2.23
C ALA A 41 19.66 -0.41 -3.62
N ALA A 42 20.33 -1.51 -3.98
CA ALA A 42 20.10 -2.19 -5.26
C ALA A 42 18.69 -2.80 -5.39
N ASP A 43 18.06 -3.23 -4.29
CA ASP A 43 16.66 -3.70 -4.29
C ASP A 43 15.71 -2.51 -4.49
N VAL A 44 15.99 -1.37 -3.86
CA VAL A 44 15.22 -0.13 -4.06
C VAL A 44 15.33 0.33 -5.51
N ASP A 45 16.54 0.34 -6.09
CA ASP A 45 16.75 0.73 -7.50
C ASP A 45 15.94 -0.17 -8.46
N LYS A 46 15.91 -1.48 -8.22
CA LYS A 46 15.07 -2.41 -8.99
C LYS A 46 13.58 -2.11 -8.86
N ALA A 47 13.12 -1.85 -7.64
CA ALA A 47 11.72 -1.53 -7.38
C ALA A 47 11.31 -0.21 -8.04
N VAL A 48 12.16 0.82 -7.94
CA VAL A 48 11.93 2.13 -8.58
C VAL A 48 11.95 2.01 -10.11
N ALA A 49 12.90 1.24 -10.68
CA ALA A 49 12.92 0.99 -12.12
C ALA A 49 11.65 0.30 -12.62
N ALA A 50 11.16 -0.71 -11.88
CA ALA A 50 9.91 -1.40 -12.18
C ALA A 50 8.69 -0.47 -12.08
N ALA A 51 8.61 0.34 -11.02
CA ALA A 51 7.55 1.31 -10.83
C ALA A 51 7.56 2.39 -11.92
N ARG A 52 8.75 2.83 -12.36
CA ARG A 52 8.89 3.78 -13.47
C ARG A 52 8.44 3.19 -14.78
N ALA A 53 8.81 1.95 -15.08
CA ALA A 53 8.37 1.26 -16.30
C ALA A 53 6.84 1.05 -16.34
N ALA A 54 6.21 0.85 -15.20
CA ALA A 54 4.75 0.72 -15.10
C ALA A 54 4.00 2.06 -15.16
N PHE A 55 4.69 3.18 -14.93
CA PHE A 55 4.05 4.50 -14.79
C PHE A 55 3.33 4.94 -16.05
N ASP A 56 3.93 4.81 -17.23
CA ASP A 56 3.36 5.29 -18.49
C ASP A 56 2.00 4.62 -18.77
N GLY A 57 1.89 3.31 -18.51
CA GLY A 57 0.63 2.59 -18.66
C GLY A 57 -0.41 2.95 -17.59
N TRP A 58 0.01 2.97 -16.32
CA TRP A 58 -0.92 3.23 -15.21
C TRP A 58 -1.39 4.70 -15.16
N SER A 59 -0.52 5.65 -15.45
CA SER A 59 -0.85 7.08 -15.47
C SER A 59 -1.95 7.42 -16.48
N GLN A 60 -2.02 6.66 -17.58
CA GLN A 60 -3.02 6.83 -18.64
C GLN A 60 -4.29 5.98 -18.42
N SER A 61 -4.36 5.21 -17.31
CA SER A 61 -5.56 4.44 -16.99
C SER A 61 -6.78 5.35 -16.84
N SER A 62 -7.91 4.89 -17.35
CA SER A 62 -9.17 5.62 -17.25
C SER A 62 -9.69 5.70 -15.81
N LEU A 63 -10.56 6.66 -15.53
CA LEU A 63 -11.24 6.76 -14.26
C LEU A 63 -12.01 5.47 -13.92
N ALA A 64 -12.65 4.86 -14.91
CA ALA A 64 -13.39 3.61 -14.74
C ALA A 64 -12.50 2.44 -14.31
N GLU A 65 -11.31 2.30 -14.91
CA GLU A 65 -10.33 1.27 -14.52
C GLU A 65 -9.83 1.45 -13.10
N ARG A 66 -9.56 2.70 -12.69
CA ARG A 66 -9.13 3.02 -11.33
C ARG A 66 -10.23 2.72 -10.31
N ILE A 67 -11.49 3.10 -10.60
CA ILE A 67 -12.65 2.78 -9.77
C ILE A 67 -12.79 1.25 -9.62
N ALA A 68 -12.74 0.51 -10.72
CA ALA A 68 -12.84 -0.94 -10.69
C ALA A 68 -11.70 -1.60 -9.89
N LEU A 69 -10.47 -1.05 -9.95
CA LEU A 69 -9.36 -1.50 -9.12
C LEU A 69 -9.67 -1.31 -7.63
N PHE A 70 -10.16 -0.13 -7.23
CA PHE A 70 -10.52 0.14 -5.83
C PHE A 70 -11.63 -0.79 -5.33
N GLU A 71 -12.65 -1.05 -6.14
CA GLU A 71 -13.73 -1.96 -5.77
C GLU A 71 -13.22 -3.38 -5.54
N ARG A 72 -12.33 -3.89 -6.40
CA ARG A 72 -11.66 -5.18 -6.21
C ARG A 72 -10.77 -5.18 -4.96
N LEU A 73 -9.96 -4.14 -4.77
CA LEU A 73 -9.05 -4.03 -3.62
C LEU A 73 -9.81 -4.03 -2.29
N ILE A 74 -10.93 -3.29 -2.21
CA ILE A 74 -11.81 -3.28 -1.05
C ILE A 74 -12.43 -4.67 -0.80
N ALA A 75 -12.84 -5.36 -1.86
CA ALA A 75 -13.40 -6.71 -1.75
C ALA A 75 -12.37 -7.71 -1.23
N GLU A 76 -11.14 -7.68 -1.75
CA GLU A 76 -10.05 -8.56 -1.28
C GLU A 76 -9.61 -8.21 0.15
N TYR A 77 -9.56 -6.93 0.50
CA TYR A 77 -9.27 -6.50 1.87
C TYR A 77 -10.30 -7.07 2.87
N LYS A 78 -11.59 -7.01 2.53
CA LYS A 78 -12.66 -7.55 3.39
C LYS A 78 -12.48 -9.05 3.65
N LYS A 79 -12.07 -9.83 2.66
CA LYS A 79 -11.80 -11.27 2.82
C LYS A 79 -10.64 -11.53 3.79
N ARG A 80 -9.66 -10.66 3.82
CA ARG A 80 -8.43 -10.77 4.61
C ARG A 80 -8.46 -9.92 5.90
N TYR A 81 -9.62 -9.34 6.23
CA TYR A 81 -9.75 -8.43 7.37
C TYR A 81 -9.32 -9.04 8.70
N ALA A 82 -9.76 -10.26 8.98
CA ALA A 82 -9.41 -10.97 10.21
C ALA A 82 -7.91 -11.30 10.27
N ASP A 83 -7.31 -11.71 9.15
CA ASP A 83 -5.87 -11.97 9.04
C ASP A 83 -5.05 -10.71 9.34
N MET A 84 -5.52 -9.57 8.82
CA MET A 84 -4.88 -8.27 9.05
C MET A 84 -4.93 -7.87 10.53
N ALA A 85 -6.09 -8.03 11.17
CA ALA A 85 -6.25 -7.74 12.60
C ALA A 85 -5.37 -8.67 13.47
N ALA A 86 -5.28 -9.95 13.13
CA ALA A 86 -4.42 -10.90 13.82
C ALA A 86 -2.94 -10.56 13.67
N ALA A 87 -2.49 -10.20 12.47
CA ALA A 87 -1.11 -9.76 12.23
C ALA A 87 -0.75 -8.50 13.04
N ILE A 88 -1.63 -7.50 13.08
CA ILE A 88 -1.44 -6.29 13.88
C ILE A 88 -1.26 -6.63 15.37
N THR A 89 -2.07 -7.54 15.90
CA THR A 89 -1.93 -7.97 17.31
C THR A 89 -0.61 -8.70 17.55
N GLU A 90 -0.24 -9.62 16.66
CA GLU A 90 0.95 -10.45 16.81
C GLU A 90 2.25 -9.66 16.64
N GLU A 91 2.30 -8.77 15.65
CA GLU A 91 3.55 -8.10 15.23
C GLU A 91 3.76 -6.74 15.91
N MET A 92 2.69 -6.04 16.27
CA MET A 92 2.74 -4.70 16.85
C MET A 92 2.27 -4.67 18.33
N GLY A 93 1.59 -5.71 18.80
CA GLY A 93 1.12 -5.82 20.18
C GLY A 93 -0.16 -5.07 20.47
N ALA A 94 -0.92 -4.64 19.47
CA ALA A 94 -2.21 -4.01 19.72
C ALA A 94 -3.17 -5.01 20.41
N PRO A 95 -3.94 -4.58 21.42
CA PRO A 95 -5.01 -5.41 21.97
C PRO A 95 -5.93 -5.91 20.84
N ALA A 96 -6.31 -7.20 20.86
CA ALA A 96 -7.07 -7.82 19.76
C ALA A 96 -8.36 -7.04 19.43
N ALA A 97 -9.06 -6.52 20.44
CA ALA A 97 -10.25 -5.70 20.22
C ALA A 97 -9.94 -4.38 19.49
N LEU A 98 -8.82 -3.73 19.79
CA LEU A 98 -8.38 -2.52 19.10
C LEU A 98 -7.93 -2.81 17.68
N ALA A 99 -7.14 -3.86 17.48
CA ALA A 99 -6.70 -4.31 16.18
C ALA A 99 -7.89 -4.60 15.26
N GLN A 100 -8.88 -5.34 15.76
CA GLN A 100 -10.07 -5.72 15.00
C GLN A 100 -11.05 -4.54 14.76
N LYS A 101 -11.36 -3.75 15.79
CA LYS A 101 -12.41 -2.71 15.68
C LYS A 101 -11.93 -1.40 15.07
N ALA A 102 -10.64 -1.07 15.21
CA ALA A 102 -10.11 0.21 14.79
C ALA A 102 -8.98 0.10 13.78
N GLN A 103 -7.89 -0.60 14.12
CA GLN A 103 -6.68 -0.52 13.30
C GLN A 103 -6.84 -1.19 11.93
N ALA A 104 -7.37 -2.42 11.87
CA ALA A 104 -7.68 -3.05 10.58
C ALA A 104 -8.79 -2.29 9.84
N GLY A 105 -9.75 -1.69 10.55
CA GLY A 105 -10.80 -0.86 9.96
C GLY A 105 -10.29 0.39 9.27
N SER A 106 -9.21 0.99 9.75
CA SER A 106 -8.63 2.19 9.13
C SER A 106 -8.18 1.96 7.69
N GLY A 107 -7.62 0.79 7.39
CA GLY A 107 -7.19 0.44 6.03
C GLY A 107 -8.35 0.48 5.04
N ILE A 108 -9.45 -0.19 5.35
CA ILE A 108 -10.64 -0.19 4.49
C ILE A 108 -11.30 1.19 4.43
N GLY A 109 -11.26 1.95 5.54
CA GLY A 109 -11.77 3.32 5.59
C GLY A 109 -11.06 4.25 4.60
N HIS A 110 -9.73 4.20 4.52
CA HIS A 110 -8.96 4.99 3.55
C HIS A 110 -9.26 4.59 2.09
N LEU A 111 -9.36 3.29 1.80
CA LEU A 111 -9.71 2.81 0.47
C LEU A 111 -11.10 3.27 0.05
N GLN A 112 -12.08 3.19 0.94
CA GLN A 112 -13.46 3.65 0.68
C GLN A 112 -13.53 5.17 0.50
N ALA A 113 -12.83 5.94 1.33
CA ALA A 113 -12.77 7.39 1.21
C ALA A 113 -12.13 7.82 -0.12
N ALA A 114 -11.01 7.20 -0.50
CA ALA A 114 -10.37 7.48 -1.78
C ALA A 114 -11.28 7.12 -2.96
N LEU A 115 -11.99 5.99 -2.92
CA LEU A 115 -12.96 5.61 -3.95
C LEU A 115 -14.12 6.61 -4.05
N ALA A 116 -14.66 7.07 -2.91
CA ALA A 116 -15.74 8.04 -2.88
C ALA A 116 -15.33 9.39 -3.49
N VAL A 117 -14.12 9.85 -3.16
CA VAL A 117 -13.55 11.06 -3.76
C VAL A 117 -13.32 10.85 -5.25
N LEU A 118 -12.70 9.74 -5.65
CA LEU A 118 -12.34 9.43 -7.03
C LEU A 118 -13.56 9.45 -7.97
N LYS A 119 -14.69 8.91 -7.53
CA LYS A 119 -15.96 8.88 -8.32
C LYS A 119 -16.47 10.27 -8.69
N ASN A 120 -16.08 11.29 -7.95
CA ASN A 120 -16.57 12.67 -8.15
C ASN A 120 -15.45 13.67 -8.48
N TYR A 121 -14.19 13.20 -8.53
CA TYR A 121 -13.06 14.09 -8.72
C TYR A 121 -12.90 14.50 -10.18
N ARG A 122 -12.70 15.80 -10.40
CA ARG A 122 -12.45 16.37 -11.72
C ARG A 122 -10.97 16.61 -11.88
N PHE A 123 -10.33 15.84 -12.75
CA PHE A 123 -8.92 16.02 -13.11
C PHE A 123 -8.72 17.18 -14.09
N GLU A 124 -9.75 17.53 -14.85
CA GLU A 124 -9.77 18.64 -15.78
C GLU A 124 -10.82 19.66 -15.36
N GLN A 125 -10.44 20.93 -15.33
CA GLN A 125 -11.33 22.02 -14.94
C GLN A 125 -11.11 23.23 -15.85
N PRO A 126 -12.13 23.74 -16.54
CA PRO A 126 -12.03 24.98 -17.31
C PRO A 126 -11.88 26.19 -16.37
N LEU A 127 -10.97 27.08 -16.73
CA LEU A 127 -10.75 28.35 -16.07
C LEU A 127 -10.71 29.45 -17.14
N GLY A 128 -11.85 30.04 -17.46
CA GLY A 128 -11.97 30.95 -18.58
C GLY A 128 -11.66 30.29 -19.92
N THR A 129 -10.63 30.75 -20.61
CA THR A 129 -10.12 30.16 -21.87
C THR A 129 -9.04 29.13 -21.67
N THR A 130 -8.68 28.82 -20.42
CA THR A 130 -7.62 27.89 -20.04
C THR A 130 -8.21 26.59 -19.46
N MET A 131 -7.54 25.46 -19.68
CA MET A 131 -7.84 24.21 -19.03
C MET A 131 -6.80 23.94 -17.94
N VAL A 132 -7.23 23.73 -16.70
CA VAL A 132 -6.37 23.22 -15.61
C VAL A 132 -6.46 21.71 -15.61
N VAL A 133 -5.34 21.04 -15.85
CA VAL A 133 -5.22 19.59 -15.87
C VAL A 133 -4.36 19.13 -14.68
N LYS A 134 -4.87 18.17 -13.90
CA LYS A 134 -4.14 17.55 -12.79
C LYS A 134 -3.65 16.18 -13.20
N GLU A 135 -2.35 16.01 -13.22
CA GLU A 135 -1.68 14.80 -13.68
C GLU A 135 -0.97 14.07 -12.52
N PRO A 136 -0.75 12.75 -12.61
CA PRO A 136 0.03 12.01 -11.62
C PRO A 136 1.48 12.47 -11.63
N ILE A 137 2.06 12.63 -10.43
CA ILE A 137 3.42 13.17 -10.27
C ILE A 137 4.53 12.19 -10.69
N GLY A 138 4.25 10.90 -10.77
CA GLY A 138 5.24 9.87 -11.11
C GLY A 138 5.28 8.71 -10.13
N VAL A 139 6.49 8.25 -9.79
CA VAL A 139 6.73 7.20 -8.81
C VAL A 139 6.79 7.81 -7.41
N CYS A 140 5.98 7.28 -6.49
CA CYS A 140 5.93 7.72 -5.09
C CYS A 140 6.72 6.76 -4.19
N GLY A 141 7.67 7.28 -3.41
CA GLY A 141 8.29 6.53 -2.31
C GLY A 141 7.42 6.64 -1.05
N LEU A 142 6.94 5.50 -0.53
CA LEU A 142 6.02 5.47 0.60
C LEU A 142 6.74 5.01 1.88
N ILE A 143 7.03 5.95 2.78
CA ILE A 143 7.67 5.67 4.07
C ILE A 143 6.61 5.67 5.17
N THR A 144 6.50 4.57 5.91
CA THR A 144 5.46 4.35 6.90
C THR A 144 6.04 4.18 8.32
N PRO A 145 5.46 4.83 9.35
CA PRO A 145 5.73 4.49 10.74
C PRO A 145 5.00 3.20 11.14
N TRP A 146 5.35 2.65 12.28
CA TRP A 146 4.90 1.33 12.75
C TRP A 146 3.62 1.34 13.61
N ASN A 147 3.26 2.46 14.20
CA ASN A 147 2.27 2.54 15.30
C ASN A 147 0.80 2.31 14.90
N TRP A 148 0.46 2.47 13.63
CA TRP A 148 -0.82 2.13 13.01
C TRP A 148 -0.56 1.57 11.61
N PRO A 149 -0.01 0.35 11.48
CA PRO A 149 0.65 -0.09 10.24
C PRO A 149 -0.25 -0.02 9.01
N VAL A 150 -1.44 -0.58 9.08
CA VAL A 150 -2.38 -0.59 7.94
C VAL A 150 -2.92 0.80 7.61
N ASN A 151 -3.17 1.64 8.63
CA ASN A 151 -3.53 3.05 8.42
C ASN A 151 -2.45 3.79 7.64
N GLN A 152 -1.20 3.62 8.04
CA GLN A 152 -0.06 4.31 7.44
C GLN A 152 0.21 3.87 5.99
N ILE A 153 -0.06 2.61 5.68
CA ILE A 153 0.01 2.09 4.31
C ILE A 153 -1.16 2.65 3.49
N ALA A 154 -2.39 2.45 3.95
CA ALA A 154 -3.58 2.75 3.16
C ALA A 154 -3.77 4.25 2.90
N CYS A 155 -3.44 5.13 3.86
CA CYS A 155 -3.55 6.59 3.69
C CYS A 155 -2.56 7.15 2.64
N LYS A 156 -1.54 6.40 2.24
CA LYS A 156 -0.57 6.76 1.20
C LYS A 156 -0.85 6.03 -0.12
N VAL A 157 -1.06 4.72 -0.04
CA VAL A 157 -1.32 3.88 -1.22
C VAL A 157 -2.61 4.31 -1.93
N ALA A 158 -3.69 4.53 -1.17
CA ALA A 158 -4.98 4.85 -1.76
C ALA A 158 -4.96 6.14 -2.62
N PRO A 159 -4.53 7.31 -2.11
CA PRO A 159 -4.49 8.51 -2.94
C PRO A 159 -3.49 8.40 -4.11
N ALA A 160 -2.33 7.75 -3.92
CA ALA A 160 -1.36 7.56 -5.00
C ALA A 160 -1.95 6.73 -6.16
N LEU A 161 -2.62 5.62 -5.86
CA LEU A 161 -3.33 4.82 -6.86
C LEU A 161 -4.46 5.60 -7.53
N ALA A 162 -5.25 6.33 -6.75
CA ALA A 162 -6.41 7.07 -7.27
C ALA A 162 -6.02 8.10 -8.32
N VAL A 163 -4.88 8.76 -8.15
CA VAL A 163 -4.41 9.79 -9.10
C VAL A 163 -3.57 9.22 -10.25
N GLY A 164 -3.26 7.94 -10.26
CA GLY A 164 -2.48 7.30 -11.34
C GLY A 164 -0.97 7.26 -11.11
N CYS A 165 -0.51 7.47 -9.88
CA CYS A 165 0.89 7.26 -9.53
C CYS A 165 1.22 5.77 -9.39
N THR A 166 2.46 5.39 -9.72
CA THR A 166 3.07 4.14 -9.29
C THR A 166 3.85 4.36 -7.99
N MET A 167 4.26 3.29 -7.29
CA MET A 167 4.83 3.45 -5.95
C MET A 167 5.80 2.35 -5.57
N VAL A 168 6.65 2.66 -4.60
CA VAL A 168 7.57 1.76 -3.89
C VAL A 168 7.39 1.98 -2.39
#